data_44bbbb903bff6ea032e031112114a79b
#
_entry.id   44bbbb903bff6ea032e031112114a79b
#
_cell.length_a   1.000
_cell.length_b   1.000
_cell.length_c   1.000
_cell.angle_alpha   90.00
_cell.angle_beta   90.00
_cell.angle_gamma   90.00
#
_symmetry.space_group_name_H-M   'P 1'
#
loop_
_entity.id
_entity.type
_entity.pdbx_description
1 polymer ?
#
loop_
_entity_poly.entity_id
_entity_poly.type
_entity_poly.pdbx_seq_one_letter_code
_entity_poly.pdbx_strand_id
1 'polypeptide(L)'
;GVQYNAIHIDLEKKEQFSDFFSKISPSNKIPVIVDNDKGNTVFESGAILLYLAEKYDKFLNKNYYWEIVQWLFFQMSYVGPMLGQAHQYLFYNSGKSKFAEEKSKGYTKHVYQILDKRLSRREYIVDEYSIADISIWPWTARFERHQINLNEYPNVLRWYLEISNRTAVIKGYNVVGDYYEIPTV
;
A
#
# COMPACT_ATOMS: atom_id res chain seq x y z
N GLY A 1 11.58 -3.73 14.71
CA GLY A 1 11.59 -4.34 16.04
C GLY A 1 10.56 -3.75 17.00
N VAL A 2 9.43 -3.19 16.49
CA VAL A 2 8.32 -2.73 17.35
C VAL A 2 7.48 -3.93 17.77
N GLN A 3 7.18 -4.06 19.05
CA GLN A 3 6.22 -5.05 19.55
C GLN A 3 4.81 -4.56 19.26
N TYR A 4 3.94 -5.43 18.76
CA TYR A 4 2.55 -5.12 18.48
C TYR A 4 1.67 -6.35 18.61
N ASN A 5 0.38 -6.13 18.85
CA ASN A 5 -0.65 -7.14 18.76
C ASN A 5 -1.47 -6.91 17.50
N ALA A 6 -1.49 -7.88 16.59
CA ALA A 6 -2.36 -7.83 15.43
C ALA A 6 -3.75 -8.34 15.81
N ILE A 7 -4.78 -7.53 15.55
CA ILE A 7 -6.18 -7.89 15.75
C ILE A 7 -6.83 -7.98 14.37
N HIS A 8 -7.26 -9.17 14.01
CA HIS A 8 -7.98 -9.38 12.77
C HIS A 8 -9.41 -8.83 12.88
N ILE A 9 -9.83 -8.08 11.87
CA ILE A 9 -11.22 -7.60 11.71
C ILE A 9 -11.79 -8.30 10.50
N ASP A 10 -12.74 -9.19 10.72
CA ASP A 10 -13.41 -9.97 9.67
C ASP A 10 -14.41 -9.07 8.92
N LEU A 11 -14.04 -8.67 7.70
CA LEU A 11 -14.85 -7.80 6.86
C LEU A 11 -16.10 -8.51 6.30
N GLU A 12 -16.05 -9.83 6.14
CA GLU A 12 -17.19 -10.62 5.66
C GLU A 12 -18.26 -10.71 6.73
N LYS A 13 -17.86 -10.84 8.00
CA LYS A 13 -18.74 -10.76 9.17
C LYS A 13 -19.14 -9.35 9.55
N LYS A 14 -18.66 -8.36 8.82
CA LYS A 14 -18.96 -6.93 9.03
C LYS A 14 -18.52 -6.40 10.42
N GLU A 15 -17.46 -6.98 10.99
CA GLU A 15 -16.92 -6.56 12.31
C GLU A 15 -16.44 -5.12 12.33
N GLN A 16 -16.09 -4.55 11.16
CA GLN A 16 -15.73 -3.14 11.01
C GLN A 16 -16.88 -2.17 11.36
N PHE A 17 -18.11 -2.64 11.44
CA PHE A 17 -19.28 -1.84 11.84
C PHE A 17 -19.67 -2.04 13.32
N SER A 18 -18.87 -2.76 14.10
CA SER A 18 -19.09 -2.86 15.54
C SER A 18 -18.94 -1.51 16.23
N ASP A 19 -19.66 -1.31 17.34
CA ASP A 19 -19.59 -0.09 18.15
C ASP A 19 -18.16 0.22 18.61
N PHE A 20 -17.39 -0.82 18.92
CA PHE A 20 -15.99 -0.67 19.31
C PHE A 20 -15.15 -0.13 18.14
N PHE A 21 -15.25 -0.75 16.97
CA PHE A 21 -14.41 -0.37 15.83
C PHE A 21 -14.81 1.00 15.26
N SER A 22 -16.10 1.31 15.21
CA SER A 22 -16.62 2.60 14.75
C SER A 22 -16.12 3.79 15.58
N LYS A 23 -15.81 3.57 16.86
CA LYS A 23 -15.23 4.62 17.74
C LYS A 23 -13.79 4.96 17.40
N ILE A 24 -13.04 4.00 16.83
CA ILE A 24 -11.61 4.16 16.51
C ILE A 24 -11.35 4.37 15.01
N SER A 25 -12.32 4.06 14.15
CA SER A 25 -12.26 4.26 12.70
C SER A 25 -13.54 4.92 12.19
N PRO A 26 -13.57 6.25 12.01
CA PRO A 26 -14.76 6.97 11.55
C PRO A 26 -15.29 6.49 10.18
N SER A 27 -14.41 5.99 9.34
CA SER A 27 -14.76 5.43 8.01
C SER A 27 -15.11 3.94 8.04
N ASN A 28 -15.01 3.28 9.20
CA ASN A 28 -15.15 1.82 9.35
C ASN A 28 -14.22 1.03 8.42
N LYS A 29 -13.00 1.52 8.24
CA LYS A 29 -11.96 0.90 7.41
C LYS A 29 -10.75 0.49 8.23
N ILE A 30 -10.14 -0.59 7.83
CA ILE A 30 -8.81 -1.01 8.27
C ILE A 30 -7.74 -0.38 7.34
N PRO A 31 -6.50 -0.14 7.84
CA PRO A 31 -6.00 -0.39 9.19
C PRO A 31 -6.31 0.77 10.17
N VAL A 32 -6.26 0.44 11.46
CA VAL A 32 -6.22 1.40 12.58
C VAL A 32 -5.17 0.91 13.56
N ILE A 33 -4.43 1.80 14.19
CA ILE A 33 -3.56 1.47 15.32
C ILE A 33 -4.01 2.20 16.60
N VAL A 34 -3.81 1.54 17.73
CA VAL A 34 -3.90 2.14 19.08
C VAL A 34 -2.51 2.07 19.69
N ASP A 35 -1.93 3.23 19.96
CA ASP A 35 -0.63 3.35 20.63
C ASP A 35 -0.84 3.40 22.12
N ASN A 36 -0.58 2.29 22.81
CA ASN A 36 -0.80 2.19 24.25
C ASN A 36 0.15 3.05 25.08
N ASP A 37 1.33 3.42 24.55
CA ASP A 37 2.28 4.27 25.29
C ASP A 37 1.80 5.71 25.42
N LYS A 38 1.13 6.22 24.37
CA LYS A 38 0.65 7.61 24.31
C LYS A 38 -0.86 7.75 24.35
N GLY A 39 -1.59 6.64 24.29
CA GLY A 39 -3.06 6.63 24.20
C GLY A 39 -3.61 7.14 22.86
N ASN A 40 -2.78 7.26 21.84
CA ASN A 40 -3.18 7.76 20.54
C ASN A 40 -3.86 6.66 19.70
N THR A 41 -4.98 6.99 19.10
CA THR A 41 -5.60 6.19 18.04
C THR A 41 -5.36 6.87 16.69
N VAL A 42 -4.78 6.14 15.74
CA VAL A 42 -4.47 6.65 14.40
C VAL A 42 -5.11 5.75 13.35
N PHE A 43 -5.94 6.34 12.51
CA PHE A 43 -6.52 5.72 11.32
C PHE A 43 -5.94 6.37 10.06
N GLU A 44 -6.25 5.86 8.87
CA GLU A 44 -5.62 6.12 7.57
C GLU A 44 -4.20 5.55 7.47
N SER A 45 -3.99 4.65 6.51
CA SER A 45 -2.71 3.94 6.36
C SER A 45 -1.52 4.89 6.16
N GLY A 46 -1.70 6.01 5.45
CA GLY A 46 -0.67 7.02 5.28
C GLY A 46 -0.33 7.75 6.57
N ALA A 47 -1.35 8.11 7.37
CA ALA A 47 -1.15 8.74 8.66
C ALA A 47 -0.47 7.80 9.66
N ILE A 48 -0.84 6.51 9.63
CA ILE A 48 -0.21 5.45 10.44
C ILE A 48 1.27 5.33 10.10
N LEU A 49 1.61 5.28 8.81
CA LEU A 49 3.01 5.21 8.37
C LEU A 49 3.82 6.42 8.83
N LEU A 50 3.28 7.62 8.66
CA LEU A 50 3.94 8.85 9.09
C LEU A 50 4.12 8.88 10.61
N TYR A 51 3.07 8.58 11.37
CA TYR A 51 3.10 8.50 12.83
C TYR A 51 4.18 7.54 13.34
N LEU A 52 4.22 6.32 12.78
CA LEU A 52 5.21 5.32 13.20
C LEU A 52 6.63 5.70 12.79
N ALA A 53 6.80 6.28 11.60
CA ALA A 53 8.09 6.74 11.12
C ALA A 53 8.67 7.85 11.99
N GLU A 54 7.85 8.81 12.41
CA GLU A 54 8.24 9.88 13.32
C GLU A 54 8.51 9.35 14.75
N LYS A 55 7.60 8.48 15.27
CA LYS A 55 7.75 7.92 16.63
C LYS A 55 9.05 7.13 16.79
N TYR A 56 9.47 6.39 15.77
CA TYR A 56 10.62 5.49 15.83
C TYR A 56 11.86 6.00 15.07
N ASP A 57 11.79 7.18 14.48
CA ASP A 57 12.85 7.80 13.67
C ASP A 57 13.40 6.85 12.60
N LYS A 58 12.49 6.24 11.80
CA LYS A 58 12.82 5.28 10.75
C LYS A 58 11.99 5.49 9.49
N PHE A 59 12.62 5.26 8.35
CA PHE A 59 11.97 5.30 7.03
C PHE A 59 11.40 6.67 6.64
N LEU A 60 11.85 7.74 7.32
CA LEU A 60 11.47 9.13 7.07
C LEU A 60 12.70 10.02 7.26
N ASN A 61 13.62 9.96 6.32
CA ASN A 61 14.84 10.76 6.35
C ASN A 61 14.52 12.25 6.26
N LYS A 62 15.01 13.04 7.21
CA LYS A 62 14.75 14.48 7.32
C LYS A 62 15.25 15.27 6.12
N ASN A 63 16.32 14.81 5.45
CA ASN A 63 16.85 15.46 4.25
C ASN A 63 15.90 15.34 3.05
N TYR A 64 15.05 14.30 3.04
CA TYR A 64 14.09 14.01 1.98
C TYR A 64 12.65 14.10 2.46
N TYR A 65 12.41 14.71 3.63
CA TYR A 65 11.09 14.70 4.30
C TYR A 65 9.94 15.07 3.35
N TRP A 66 10.04 16.23 2.69
CA TRP A 66 8.97 16.68 1.80
C TRP A 66 8.81 15.82 0.55
N GLU A 67 9.90 15.26 0.04
CA GLU A 67 9.83 14.35 -1.10
C GLU A 67 9.13 13.04 -0.72
N ILE A 68 9.46 12.46 0.45
CA ILE A 68 8.80 11.27 0.99
C ILE A 68 7.31 11.54 1.21
N VAL A 69 6.97 12.67 1.84
CA VAL A 69 5.58 13.06 2.11
C VAL A 69 4.79 13.26 0.80
N GLN A 70 5.37 13.89 -0.21
CA GLN A 70 4.73 14.05 -1.52
C GLN A 70 4.39 12.69 -2.15
N TRP A 71 5.30 11.72 -2.13
CA TRP A 71 5.05 10.39 -2.67
C TRP A 71 4.07 9.57 -1.82
N LEU A 72 4.07 9.77 -0.51
CA LEU A 72 3.04 9.21 0.36
C LEU A 72 1.64 9.76 0.01
N PHE A 73 1.51 11.07 -0.16
CA PHE A 73 0.25 11.69 -0.59
C PHE A 73 -0.14 11.30 -2.01
N PHE A 74 0.82 11.16 -2.92
CA PHE A 74 0.57 10.64 -4.26
C PHE A 74 0.00 9.22 -4.21
N GLN A 75 0.51 8.37 -3.31
CA GLN A 75 -0.08 7.05 -3.10
C GLN A 75 -1.53 7.16 -2.61
N MET A 76 -1.81 7.98 -1.59
CA MET A 76 -3.16 8.13 -1.01
C MET A 76 -4.17 8.72 -2.00
N SER A 77 -3.75 9.70 -2.81
CA SER A 77 -4.66 10.45 -3.70
C SER A 77 -4.77 9.88 -5.11
N TYR A 78 -3.78 9.13 -5.57
CA TYR A 78 -3.72 8.67 -6.96
C TYR A 78 -3.50 7.17 -7.09
N VAL A 79 -2.37 6.62 -6.60
CA VAL A 79 -2.04 5.19 -6.78
C VAL A 79 -3.14 4.31 -6.18
N GLY A 80 -3.45 4.50 -4.90
CA GLY A 80 -4.48 3.72 -4.19
C GLY A 80 -5.85 3.79 -4.85
N PRO A 81 -6.41 4.99 -5.10
CA PRO A 81 -7.69 5.13 -5.77
C PRO A 81 -7.74 4.55 -7.19
N MET A 82 -6.70 4.77 -8.01
CA MET A 82 -6.71 4.27 -9.39
C MET A 82 -6.55 2.76 -9.47
N LEU A 83 -5.64 2.18 -8.70
CA LEU A 83 -5.46 0.72 -8.62
C LEU A 83 -6.63 0.04 -7.89
N GLY A 84 -7.27 0.73 -6.95
CA GLY A 84 -8.53 0.29 -6.34
C GLY A 84 -9.67 0.19 -7.35
N GLN A 85 -9.79 1.14 -8.28
CA GLN A 85 -10.73 1.04 -9.40
C GLN A 85 -10.38 -0.14 -10.33
N ALA A 86 -9.09 -0.39 -10.57
CA ALA A 86 -8.66 -1.56 -11.32
C ALA A 86 -9.13 -2.85 -10.65
N HIS A 87 -8.98 -3.00 -9.32
CA HIS A 87 -9.56 -4.15 -8.61
C HIS A 87 -11.07 -4.26 -8.83
N GLN A 88 -11.82 -3.16 -8.76
CA GLN A 88 -13.26 -3.19 -8.94
C GLN A 88 -13.67 -3.62 -10.34
N TYR A 89 -13.07 -3.06 -11.36
CA TYR A 89 -13.55 -3.22 -12.72
C TYR A 89 -12.80 -4.29 -13.53
N LEU A 90 -11.53 -4.57 -13.22
CA LEU A 90 -10.75 -5.56 -13.95
C LEU A 90 -10.73 -6.94 -13.28
N PHE A 91 -11.03 -7.01 -11.97
CA PHE A 91 -11.01 -8.25 -11.21
C PHE A 91 -12.38 -8.64 -10.65
N TYR A 92 -12.93 -7.88 -9.67
CA TYR A 92 -14.17 -8.26 -9.00
C TYR A 92 -15.44 -8.16 -9.88
N ASN A 93 -15.48 -7.22 -10.79
CA ASN A 93 -16.64 -6.94 -11.65
C ASN A 93 -16.27 -6.94 -13.14
N SER A 94 -15.28 -7.72 -13.53
CA SER A 94 -14.85 -7.84 -14.93
C SER A 94 -16.04 -8.30 -15.81
N GLY A 95 -16.15 -7.69 -16.99
CA GLY A 95 -17.22 -7.93 -17.96
C GLY A 95 -18.51 -7.11 -17.73
N LYS A 96 -18.63 -6.39 -16.60
CA LYS A 96 -19.86 -5.64 -16.29
C LYS A 96 -19.95 -4.26 -16.92
N SER A 97 -18.82 -3.62 -17.24
CA SER A 97 -18.78 -2.28 -17.83
C SER A 97 -17.53 -2.06 -18.64
N LYS A 98 -17.65 -2.19 -19.98
CA LYS A 98 -16.54 -1.95 -20.90
C LYS A 98 -15.90 -0.57 -20.72
N PHE A 99 -16.73 0.47 -20.56
CA PHE A 99 -16.26 1.84 -20.33
C PHE A 99 -15.41 1.96 -19.06
N ALA A 100 -15.88 1.39 -17.94
CA ALA A 100 -15.14 1.45 -16.68
C ALA A 100 -13.84 0.65 -16.74
N GLU A 101 -13.84 -0.51 -17.40
CA GLU A 101 -12.65 -1.33 -17.61
C GLU A 101 -11.59 -0.61 -18.44
N GLU A 102 -11.98 -0.05 -19.61
CA GLU A 102 -11.05 0.69 -20.48
C GLU A 102 -10.45 1.90 -19.75
N LYS A 103 -11.28 2.64 -19.04
CA LYS A 103 -10.83 3.78 -18.21
C LYS A 103 -9.86 3.35 -17.13
N SER A 104 -10.17 2.27 -16.40
CA SER A 104 -9.32 1.73 -15.34
C SER A 104 -7.99 1.22 -15.90
N LYS A 105 -7.98 0.53 -17.05
CA LYS A 105 -6.75 0.11 -17.74
C LYS A 105 -5.86 1.31 -18.08
N GLY A 106 -6.43 2.40 -18.56
CA GLY A 106 -5.70 3.63 -18.85
C GLY A 106 -5.01 4.22 -17.62
N TYR A 107 -5.76 4.38 -16.53
CA TYR A 107 -5.19 4.88 -15.28
C TYR A 107 -4.15 3.95 -14.68
N THR A 108 -4.39 2.64 -14.70
CA THR A 108 -3.45 1.64 -14.23
C THR A 108 -2.12 1.74 -14.97
N LYS A 109 -2.13 1.70 -16.31
CA LYS A 109 -0.92 1.87 -17.11
C LYS A 109 -0.18 3.16 -16.78
N HIS A 110 -0.92 4.25 -16.61
CA HIS A 110 -0.32 5.55 -16.27
C HIS A 110 0.37 5.53 -14.90
N VAL A 111 -0.23 4.90 -13.88
CA VAL A 111 0.41 4.72 -12.57
C VAL A 111 1.74 3.99 -12.73
N TYR A 112 1.76 2.83 -13.42
CA TYR A 112 2.98 2.06 -13.61
C TYR A 112 4.04 2.80 -14.42
N GLN A 113 3.65 3.58 -15.45
CA GLN A 113 4.57 4.43 -16.21
C GLN A 113 5.22 5.52 -15.34
N ILE A 114 4.45 6.17 -14.45
CA ILE A 114 4.99 7.16 -13.51
C ILE A 114 6.01 6.50 -12.58
N LEU A 115 5.66 5.35 -12.00
CA LEU A 115 6.54 4.62 -11.09
C LEU A 115 7.81 4.14 -11.80
N ASP A 116 7.69 3.57 -13.00
CA ASP A 116 8.83 3.09 -13.78
C ASP A 116 9.79 4.23 -14.15
N LYS A 117 9.25 5.35 -14.61
CA LYS A 117 10.04 6.56 -14.88
C LYS A 117 10.71 7.08 -13.61
N ARG A 118 10.02 7.08 -12.47
CA ARG A 118 10.59 7.53 -11.19
C ARG A 118 11.78 6.66 -10.77
N LEU A 119 11.64 5.35 -10.90
CA LEU A 119 12.62 4.36 -10.49
C LEU A 119 13.77 4.16 -11.47
N SER A 120 13.74 4.78 -12.66
CA SER A 120 14.76 4.59 -13.72
C SER A 120 16.18 5.01 -13.32
N ARG A 121 16.33 5.90 -12.34
CA ARG A 121 17.62 6.39 -11.83
C ARG A 121 17.71 6.33 -10.30
N ARG A 122 16.81 5.57 -9.67
CA ARG A 122 16.72 5.44 -8.22
C ARG A 122 16.50 3.99 -7.82
N GLU A 123 17.10 3.62 -6.74
CA GLU A 123 16.89 2.31 -6.13
C GLU A 123 15.48 2.20 -5.54
N TYR A 124 15.04 3.24 -4.84
CA TYR A 124 13.72 3.39 -4.21
C TYR A 124 12.98 4.62 -4.71
N ILE A 125 11.73 4.81 -4.27
CA ILE A 125 10.90 5.97 -4.66
C ILE A 125 11.59 7.30 -4.33
N VAL A 126 12.28 7.35 -3.16
CA VAL A 126 13.13 8.47 -2.77
C VAL A 126 14.48 7.86 -2.43
N ASP A 127 15.53 8.11 -3.08
CA ASP A 127 16.88 7.54 -3.01
C ASP A 127 17.16 6.40 -1.99
N GLU A 128 16.48 6.37 -0.86
CA GLU A 128 16.53 5.31 0.16
C GLU A 128 15.13 4.77 0.50
N TYR A 129 15.08 3.54 1.02
CA TYR A 129 13.84 2.87 1.40
C TYR A 129 13.08 3.64 2.47
N SER A 130 11.85 4.02 2.20
CA SER A 130 11.06 4.94 3.01
C SER A 130 9.58 4.51 3.13
N ILE A 131 8.80 5.27 3.88
CA ILE A 131 7.34 5.07 3.96
C ILE A 131 6.64 5.29 2.62
N ALA A 132 7.25 5.94 1.64
CA ALA A 132 6.74 6.03 0.28
C ALA A 132 6.74 4.64 -0.38
N ASP A 133 7.85 3.90 -0.28
CA ASP A 133 7.94 2.52 -0.77
C ASP A 133 6.99 1.58 -0.03
N ILE A 134 6.96 1.68 1.30
CA ILE A 134 6.09 0.86 2.15
C ILE A 134 4.61 1.05 1.78
N SER A 135 4.21 2.25 1.38
CA SER A 135 2.83 2.56 1.00
C SER A 135 2.45 2.10 -0.41
N ILE A 136 3.39 2.18 -1.37
CA ILE A 136 3.14 1.91 -2.79
C ILE A 136 3.29 0.42 -3.12
N TRP A 137 4.31 -0.23 -2.57
CA TRP A 137 4.65 -1.62 -2.89
C TRP A 137 3.48 -2.61 -2.73
N PRO A 138 2.64 -2.58 -1.67
CA PRO A 138 1.53 -3.51 -1.52
C PRO A 138 0.48 -3.43 -2.65
N TRP A 139 0.35 -2.27 -3.26
CA TRP A 139 -0.49 -2.11 -4.45
C TRP A 139 0.15 -2.78 -5.66
N THR A 140 1.45 -2.57 -5.88
CA THR A 140 2.18 -3.22 -6.97
C THR A 140 2.17 -4.75 -6.82
N ALA A 141 2.19 -5.28 -5.60
CA ALA A 141 2.05 -6.71 -5.32
C ALA A 141 0.68 -7.31 -5.73
N ARG A 142 -0.20 -6.53 -6.33
CA ARG A 142 -1.46 -6.98 -6.93
C ARG A 142 -1.50 -6.78 -8.45
N PHE A 143 -0.33 -6.72 -9.10
CA PHE A 143 -0.18 -6.46 -10.53
C PHE A 143 -1.03 -7.37 -11.43
N GLU A 144 -1.22 -8.64 -11.07
CA GLU A 144 -2.09 -9.56 -11.80
C GLU A 144 -3.55 -9.09 -11.82
N ARG A 145 -4.07 -8.61 -10.66
CA ARG A 145 -5.43 -8.04 -10.57
C ARG A 145 -5.59 -6.76 -11.36
N HIS A 146 -4.48 -6.07 -11.62
CA HIS A 146 -4.40 -4.88 -12.45
C HIS A 146 -4.28 -5.20 -13.94
N GLN A 147 -4.13 -6.48 -14.32
CA GLN A 147 -3.81 -6.95 -15.68
C GLN A 147 -2.52 -6.31 -16.20
N ILE A 148 -1.50 -6.20 -15.34
CA ILE A 148 -0.18 -5.64 -15.67
C ILE A 148 0.84 -6.76 -15.75
N ASN A 149 1.66 -6.72 -16.81
CA ASN A 149 2.87 -7.50 -16.93
C ASN A 149 4.06 -6.64 -16.47
N LEU A 150 4.65 -6.98 -15.32
CA LEU A 150 5.77 -6.20 -14.76
C LEU A 150 7.02 -6.20 -15.65
N ASN A 151 7.17 -7.17 -16.57
CA ASN A 151 8.28 -7.17 -17.53
C ASN A 151 8.22 -5.97 -18.50
N GLU A 152 7.07 -5.33 -18.67
CA GLU A 152 6.93 -4.09 -19.45
C GLU A 152 7.40 -2.83 -18.67
N TYR A 153 7.70 -2.97 -17.36
CA TYR A 153 8.11 -1.91 -16.45
C TYR A 153 9.37 -2.33 -15.69
N PRO A 154 10.54 -2.38 -16.35
CA PRO A 154 11.74 -3.02 -15.81
C PRO A 154 12.26 -2.40 -14.51
N ASN A 155 12.05 -1.10 -14.29
CA ASN A 155 12.47 -0.42 -13.07
C ASN A 155 11.53 -0.74 -11.91
N VAL A 156 10.22 -0.84 -12.18
CA VAL A 156 9.23 -1.32 -11.20
C VAL A 156 9.48 -2.78 -10.85
N LEU A 157 9.78 -3.62 -11.85
CA LEU A 157 10.10 -5.03 -11.62
C LEU A 157 11.31 -5.21 -10.70
N ARG A 158 12.42 -4.51 -10.99
CA ARG A 158 13.61 -4.51 -10.13
C ARG A 158 13.27 -4.13 -8.69
N TRP A 159 12.61 -2.99 -8.51
CA TRP A 159 12.19 -2.47 -7.21
C TRP A 159 11.21 -3.41 -6.50
N TYR A 160 10.28 -4.00 -7.24
CA TYR A 160 9.34 -4.99 -6.71
C TYR A 160 10.06 -6.20 -6.12
N LEU A 161 10.98 -6.80 -6.90
CA LEU A 161 11.73 -7.99 -6.49
C LEU A 161 12.65 -7.71 -5.29
N GLU A 162 13.27 -6.54 -5.25
CA GLU A 162 14.13 -6.15 -4.14
C GLU A 162 13.34 -6.03 -2.83
N ILE A 163 12.19 -5.37 -2.85
CA ILE A 163 11.36 -5.20 -1.66
C ILE A 163 10.70 -6.52 -1.24
N SER A 164 10.28 -7.37 -2.18
CA SER A 164 9.69 -8.67 -1.89
C SER A 164 10.61 -9.59 -1.09
N ASN A 165 11.91 -9.44 -1.23
CA ASN A 165 12.93 -10.22 -0.51
C ASN A 165 13.21 -9.70 0.92
N ARG A 166 12.64 -8.57 1.33
CA ARG A 166 12.83 -8.05 2.68
C ARG A 166 12.11 -8.91 3.71
N THR A 167 12.82 -9.40 4.71
CA THR A 167 12.26 -10.25 5.78
C THR A 167 11.03 -9.62 6.44
N ALA A 168 11.02 -8.29 6.64
CA ALA A 168 9.89 -7.58 7.23
C ALA A 168 8.65 -7.57 6.31
N VAL A 169 8.85 -7.52 5.00
CA VAL A 169 7.77 -7.58 4.00
C VAL A 169 7.15 -8.97 3.97
N ILE A 170 7.99 -10.01 3.93
CA ILE A 170 7.54 -11.41 3.98
C ILE A 170 6.73 -11.67 5.26
N LYS A 171 7.22 -11.21 6.41
CA LYS A 171 6.49 -11.33 7.69
C LYS A 171 5.18 -10.54 7.69
N GLY A 172 5.20 -9.31 7.16
CA GLY A 172 4.02 -8.45 7.10
C GLY A 172 2.93 -9.00 6.17
N TYR A 173 3.32 -9.72 5.14
CA TYR A 173 2.38 -10.35 4.20
C TYR A 173 1.54 -11.46 4.85
N ASN A 174 2.06 -12.06 5.94
CA ASN A 174 1.47 -13.18 6.67
C ASN A 174 1.06 -12.83 8.11
N VAL A 175 0.89 -11.54 8.44
CA VAL A 175 0.70 -11.08 9.82
C VAL A 175 -0.58 -11.62 10.49
N VAL A 176 -1.63 -11.89 9.73
CA VAL A 176 -2.92 -12.42 10.26
C VAL A 176 -3.08 -13.91 10.06
N GLY A 177 -2.02 -14.63 9.71
CA GLY A 177 -2.02 -16.10 9.63
C GLY A 177 -2.61 -16.69 8.35
N ASP A 178 -3.14 -15.88 7.46
CA ASP A 178 -3.50 -16.31 6.12
C ASP A 178 -2.21 -16.37 5.30
N TYR A 179 -1.84 -17.56 4.86
CA TYR A 179 -0.64 -17.80 4.07
C TYR A 179 -0.82 -17.25 2.64
N TYR A 180 -0.68 -15.94 2.51
CA TYR A 180 -0.60 -15.34 1.20
C TYR A 180 0.86 -15.32 0.74
N GLU A 181 1.13 -15.94 -0.39
CA GLU A 181 2.42 -15.79 -1.05
C GLU A 181 2.52 -14.44 -1.75
N ILE A 182 3.69 -13.83 -1.67
CA ILE A 182 4.00 -12.65 -2.49
C ILE A 182 3.99 -13.12 -3.95
N PRO A 183 3.21 -12.49 -4.86
CA PRO A 183 3.14 -12.93 -6.24
C PRO A 183 4.51 -12.94 -6.92
N THR A 184 4.81 -14.04 -7.60
CA THR A 184 6.01 -14.20 -8.43
C THR A 184 5.78 -13.65 -9.82
N VAL A 185 6.82 -13.14 -10.48
CA VAL A 185 6.81 -12.57 -11.83
C VAL A 185 7.45 -13.54 -12.80
#